data_da01f330b9aa9d02821a984de2b58743
#
_entry.id   da01f330b9aa9d02821a984de2b58743
#
_cell.length_a   1.000
_cell.length_b   1.000
_cell.length_c   1.000
_cell.angle_alpha   90.00
_cell.angle_beta   90.00
_cell.angle_gamma   90.00
#
_symmetry.space_group_name_H-M   'P 1'
#
loop_
_entity.id
_entity.type
_entity.pdbx_description
1 polymer ?
#
loop_
_entity_poly.entity_id
_entity_poly.type
_entity_poly.pdbx_seq_one_letter_code
_entity_poly.pdbx_strand_id
1 'polypeptide(L)'
;MIMALLVMMVTACAAKDSKVLITYFSPTGTTKALAQDLSKATGADLFEIEGAQPYTADDVNLGNREARAFKEMADKALRPELKAKPDNLKEYDVVYIGFPIWGDAAPNIINTFIEQNDLKGKTVIIFSTSGSSNLTNSYNKLKQQYADLNMVEGTTLKRNPTQEIRDNVIKTLKDLIPAK
;
A
#
# COMPACT_ATOMS: atom_id res chain seq x y z
N MET A 1 -49.53 43.74 -5.78
CA MET A 1 -48.14 43.52 -6.22
C MET A 1 -47.52 42.49 -5.28
N ILE A 2 -47.54 41.23 -5.68
CA ILE A 2 -47.03 40.12 -4.85
C ILE A 2 -45.66 39.76 -5.42
N MET A 3 -44.62 40.03 -4.65
CA MET A 3 -43.26 39.73 -5.02
C MET A 3 -42.95 38.28 -4.58
N ALA A 4 -42.88 37.37 -5.54
CA ALA A 4 -42.50 35.98 -5.31
C ALA A 4 -40.98 35.89 -5.08
N LEU A 5 -40.58 35.50 -3.86
CA LEU A 5 -39.21 35.25 -3.47
C LEU A 5 -38.81 33.85 -3.98
N LEU A 6 -38.04 33.80 -5.08
CA LEU A 6 -37.46 32.57 -5.62
C LEU A 6 -36.27 32.13 -4.75
N VAL A 7 -36.50 31.19 -3.83
CA VAL A 7 -35.43 30.55 -3.05
C VAL A 7 -34.72 29.55 -3.98
N MET A 8 -33.54 29.92 -4.50
CA MET A 8 -32.63 28.97 -5.13
C MET A 8 -32.04 28.03 -4.06
N MET A 9 -32.58 26.80 -4.02
CA MET A 9 -31.88 25.71 -3.29
C MET A 9 -30.60 25.36 -4.03
N VAL A 10 -29.47 25.87 -3.53
CA VAL A 10 -28.15 25.35 -3.92
C VAL A 10 -28.01 23.99 -3.26
N THR A 11 -28.28 22.91 -4.01
CA THR A 11 -27.87 21.56 -3.61
C THR A 11 -26.35 21.51 -3.63
N ALA A 12 -25.74 21.68 -2.46
CA ALA A 12 -24.32 21.36 -2.29
C ALA A 12 -24.15 19.86 -2.59
N CYS A 13 -23.60 19.55 -3.75
CA CYS A 13 -23.13 18.20 -4.06
C CYS A 13 -21.98 17.95 -3.09
N ALA A 14 -22.21 17.22 -2.01
CA ALA A 14 -21.13 16.80 -1.12
C ALA A 14 -20.14 16.00 -1.98
N ALA A 15 -18.90 16.50 -2.09
CA ALA A 15 -17.83 15.75 -2.73
C ALA A 15 -17.74 14.40 -2.02
N LYS A 16 -17.91 13.31 -2.76
CA LYS A 16 -17.81 11.97 -2.19
C LYS A 16 -16.35 11.72 -1.90
N ASP A 17 -15.99 11.52 -0.62
CA ASP A 17 -14.63 11.17 -0.24
C ASP A 17 -14.16 9.93 -1.00
N SER A 18 -12.88 9.90 -1.38
CA SER A 18 -12.27 8.74 -2.04
C SER A 18 -12.37 7.51 -1.14
N LYS A 19 -12.93 6.39 -1.63
CA LYS A 19 -12.90 5.12 -0.88
C LYS A 19 -11.50 4.53 -0.94
N VAL A 20 -10.90 4.27 0.21
CA VAL A 20 -9.49 3.90 0.35
C VAL A 20 -9.37 2.49 0.91
N LEU A 21 -8.51 1.66 0.30
CA LEU A 21 -8.09 0.37 0.80
C LEU A 21 -6.58 0.41 1.08
N ILE A 22 -6.17 0.01 2.26
CA ILE A 22 -4.75 -0.18 2.61
C ILE A 22 -4.43 -1.66 2.56
N THR A 23 -3.67 -2.06 1.54
CA THR A 23 -3.16 -3.42 1.42
C THR A 23 -1.71 -3.47 1.90
N TYR A 24 -1.30 -4.57 2.54
CA TYR A 24 0.06 -4.68 3.04
C TYR A 24 0.51 -6.14 3.17
N PHE A 25 1.80 -6.39 2.90
CA PHE A 25 2.50 -7.62 3.24
C PHE A 25 3.38 -7.39 4.46
N SER A 26 3.28 -8.26 5.48
CA SER A 26 3.99 -8.01 6.74
C SER A 26 4.34 -9.29 7.51
N PRO A 27 5.32 -10.06 7.07
CA PRO A 27 5.67 -11.33 7.72
C PRO A 27 6.24 -11.17 9.15
N THR A 28 6.72 -9.98 9.52
CA THR A 28 7.27 -9.68 10.87
C THR A 28 6.42 -8.69 11.66
N GLY A 29 5.26 -8.27 11.16
CA GLY A 29 4.35 -7.35 11.84
C GLY A 29 4.69 -5.85 11.70
N THR A 30 5.88 -5.47 11.25
CA THR A 30 6.30 -4.06 11.21
C THR A 30 5.48 -3.23 10.23
N THR A 31 5.29 -3.71 9.00
CA THR A 31 4.46 -3.03 7.98
C THR A 31 2.99 -3.02 8.40
N LYS A 32 2.50 -4.11 9.02
CA LYS A 32 1.15 -4.21 9.59
C LYS A 32 0.88 -3.10 10.60
N ALA A 33 1.81 -2.87 11.53
CA ALA A 33 1.66 -1.81 12.52
C ALA A 33 1.53 -0.41 11.88
N LEU A 34 2.34 -0.11 10.83
CA LEU A 34 2.21 1.15 10.10
C LEU A 34 0.88 1.24 9.34
N ALA A 35 0.46 0.15 8.67
CA ALA A 35 -0.81 0.09 7.95
C ALA A 35 -2.01 0.32 8.88
N GLN A 36 -1.99 -0.26 10.09
CA GLN A 36 -3.03 -0.05 11.10
C GLN A 36 -3.10 1.39 11.59
N ASP A 37 -1.95 2.05 11.79
CA ASP A 37 -1.95 3.46 12.21
C ASP A 37 -2.42 4.37 11.08
N LEU A 38 -2.06 4.07 9.83
CA LEU A 38 -2.58 4.80 8.66
C LEU A 38 -4.10 4.59 8.51
N SER A 39 -4.61 3.37 8.72
CA SER A 39 -6.04 3.08 8.72
C SER A 39 -6.78 3.88 9.80
N LYS A 40 -6.26 3.95 11.03
CA LYS A 40 -6.85 4.78 12.09
C LYS A 40 -6.90 6.28 11.73
N ALA A 41 -5.86 6.77 11.04
CA ALA A 41 -5.76 8.17 10.65
C ALA A 41 -6.65 8.56 9.46
N THR A 42 -7.03 7.58 8.62
CA THR A 42 -7.77 7.80 7.36
C THR A 42 -9.18 7.23 7.37
N GLY A 43 -9.49 6.31 8.29
CA GLY A 43 -10.74 5.53 8.26
C GLY A 43 -10.77 4.47 7.16
N ALA A 44 -9.63 4.17 6.50
CA ALA A 44 -9.56 3.25 5.39
C ALA A 44 -9.64 1.78 5.83
N ASP A 45 -10.21 0.94 4.95
CA ASP A 45 -10.24 -0.51 5.12
C ASP A 45 -8.84 -1.12 5.01
N LEU A 46 -8.63 -2.27 5.66
CA LEU A 46 -7.36 -3.00 5.66
C LEU A 46 -7.49 -4.34 4.96
N PHE A 47 -6.46 -4.73 4.20
CA PHE A 47 -6.31 -6.06 3.66
C PHE A 47 -4.85 -6.54 3.80
N GLU A 48 -4.64 -7.67 4.49
CA GLU A 48 -3.32 -8.28 4.61
C GLU A 48 -3.04 -9.17 3.40
N ILE A 49 -1.96 -8.89 2.69
CA ILE A 49 -1.46 -9.73 1.59
C ILE A 49 -0.70 -10.89 2.24
N GLU A 50 -1.25 -12.09 2.13
CA GLU A 50 -0.64 -13.30 2.66
C GLU A 50 -0.33 -14.30 1.55
N GLY A 51 0.78 -15.01 1.68
CA GLY A 51 1.07 -16.15 0.81
C GLY A 51 0.19 -17.35 1.16
N ALA A 52 -0.22 -18.15 0.17
CA ALA A 52 -0.90 -19.43 0.40
C ALA A 52 -0.08 -20.33 1.33
N GLN A 53 1.25 -20.29 1.18
CA GLN A 53 2.19 -20.79 2.17
C GLN A 53 2.62 -19.64 3.08
N PRO A 54 2.28 -19.64 4.38
CA PRO A 54 2.69 -18.58 5.31
C PRO A 54 4.22 -18.43 5.38
N TYR A 55 4.68 -17.22 5.64
CA TYR A 55 6.11 -16.95 5.89
C TYR A 55 6.39 -17.10 7.37
N THR A 56 7.38 -17.93 7.71
CA THR A 56 7.92 -18.07 9.07
C THR A 56 9.02 -17.02 9.33
N ALA A 57 9.44 -16.89 10.58
CA ALA A 57 10.58 -16.04 10.94
C ALA A 57 11.88 -16.46 10.21
N ASP A 58 12.09 -17.77 10.03
CA ASP A 58 13.25 -18.31 9.32
C ASP A 58 13.17 -18.03 7.81
N ASP A 59 11.98 -18.07 7.23
CA ASP A 59 11.76 -17.74 5.81
C ASP A 59 12.17 -16.31 5.46
N VAL A 60 12.08 -15.38 6.40
CA VAL A 60 12.37 -13.95 6.18
C VAL A 60 13.68 -13.49 6.82
N ASN A 61 14.51 -14.41 7.28
CA ASN A 61 15.85 -14.12 7.79
C ASN A 61 16.81 -13.78 6.65
N LEU A 62 16.90 -12.51 6.29
CA LEU A 62 17.77 -12.05 5.19
C LEU A 62 19.27 -12.22 5.47
N GLY A 63 19.68 -12.59 6.69
CA GLY A 63 21.04 -13.02 7.02
C GLY A 63 21.35 -14.45 6.57
N ASN A 64 20.34 -15.26 6.26
CA ASN A 64 20.46 -16.64 5.81
C ASN A 64 20.17 -16.74 4.31
N ARG A 65 21.19 -17.09 3.51
CA ARG A 65 21.05 -17.24 2.06
C ARG A 65 20.13 -18.41 1.65
N GLU A 66 19.90 -19.36 2.54
CA GLU A 66 18.98 -20.47 2.31
C GLU A 66 17.53 -20.12 2.66
N ALA A 67 17.27 -18.97 3.29
CA ALA A 67 15.94 -18.53 3.61
C ALA A 67 15.09 -18.35 2.34
N ARG A 68 13.80 -18.62 2.45
CA ARG A 68 12.84 -18.51 1.34
C ARG A 68 12.85 -17.11 0.72
N ALA A 69 12.82 -16.05 1.53
CA ALA A 69 12.88 -14.67 1.04
C ALA A 69 14.14 -14.38 0.21
N PHE A 70 15.30 -14.96 0.60
CA PHE A 70 16.52 -14.80 -0.16
C PHE A 70 16.46 -15.48 -1.53
N LYS A 71 15.88 -16.69 -1.60
CA LYS A 71 15.66 -17.43 -2.85
C LYS A 71 14.66 -16.71 -3.76
N GLU A 72 13.59 -16.15 -3.19
CA GLU A 72 12.62 -15.33 -3.92
C GLU A 72 13.24 -14.04 -4.50
N MET A 73 14.14 -13.36 -3.76
CA MET A 73 14.87 -12.20 -4.27
C MET A 73 15.80 -12.54 -5.43
N ALA A 74 16.37 -13.75 -5.47
CA ALA A 74 17.26 -14.21 -6.52
C ALA A 74 16.50 -14.54 -7.82
N ASP A 75 15.26 -15.03 -7.73
CA ASP A 75 14.38 -15.32 -8.86
C ASP A 75 13.28 -14.27 -9.01
N LYS A 76 13.55 -13.25 -9.83
CA LYS A 76 12.61 -12.16 -10.09
C LYS A 76 11.34 -12.58 -10.83
N ALA A 77 11.33 -13.72 -11.45
CA ALA A 77 10.18 -14.28 -12.18
C ALA A 77 9.21 -15.03 -11.24
N LEU A 78 9.69 -15.45 -10.07
CA LEU A 78 8.89 -16.18 -9.10
C LEU A 78 7.68 -15.34 -8.66
N ARG A 79 6.51 -15.99 -8.60
CA ARG A 79 5.23 -15.39 -8.16
C ARG A 79 4.64 -16.26 -7.05
N PRO A 80 4.95 -15.96 -5.77
CA PRO A 80 4.34 -16.68 -4.66
C PRO A 80 2.82 -16.60 -4.73
N GLU A 81 2.14 -17.74 -4.56
CA GLU A 81 0.69 -17.82 -4.59
C GLU A 81 0.07 -17.02 -3.42
N LEU A 82 -1.01 -16.29 -3.69
CA LEU A 82 -1.77 -15.57 -2.67
C LEU A 82 -2.75 -16.50 -1.97
N LYS A 83 -2.89 -16.34 -0.65
CA LYS A 83 -3.90 -17.01 0.16
C LYS A 83 -5.33 -16.56 -0.20
N ALA A 84 -5.49 -15.27 -0.45
CA ALA A 84 -6.78 -14.64 -0.79
C ALA A 84 -6.57 -13.35 -1.58
N LYS A 85 -7.64 -12.83 -2.15
CA LYS A 85 -7.72 -11.50 -2.80
C LYS A 85 -8.72 -10.63 -2.04
N PRO A 86 -8.56 -9.28 -2.06
CA PRO A 86 -9.55 -8.41 -1.44
C PRO A 86 -10.90 -8.51 -2.16
N ASP A 87 -11.96 -8.60 -1.38
CA ASP A 87 -13.32 -8.52 -1.90
C ASP A 87 -13.62 -7.09 -2.36
N ASN A 88 -14.47 -6.95 -3.38
CA ASN A 88 -14.99 -5.65 -3.83
C ASN A 88 -13.94 -4.59 -4.15
N LEU A 89 -12.73 -4.97 -4.60
CA LEU A 89 -11.66 -4.03 -4.95
C LEU A 89 -12.13 -2.92 -5.91
N LYS A 90 -13.12 -3.21 -6.77
CA LYS A 90 -13.73 -2.23 -7.70
C LYS A 90 -14.36 -1.02 -7.01
N GLU A 91 -14.71 -1.12 -5.72
CA GLU A 91 -15.35 -0.03 -4.97
C GLU A 91 -14.37 1.02 -4.48
N TYR A 92 -13.08 0.73 -4.49
CA TYR A 92 -12.03 1.61 -4.01
C TYR A 92 -11.46 2.47 -5.13
N ASP A 93 -11.25 3.74 -4.84
CA ASP A 93 -10.62 4.72 -5.73
C ASP A 93 -9.10 4.75 -5.54
N VAL A 94 -8.66 4.53 -4.28
CA VAL A 94 -7.27 4.56 -3.86
C VAL A 94 -6.91 3.24 -3.19
N VAL A 95 -5.79 2.67 -3.61
CA VAL A 95 -5.24 1.43 -3.03
C VAL A 95 -3.80 1.68 -2.59
N TYR A 96 -3.55 1.57 -1.30
CA TYR A 96 -2.18 1.52 -0.78
C TYR A 96 -1.62 0.12 -0.92
N ILE A 97 -0.33 0.02 -1.21
CA ILE A 97 0.42 -1.24 -1.18
C ILE A 97 1.66 -1.05 -0.32
N GLY A 98 1.66 -1.67 0.87
CA GLY A 98 2.73 -1.58 1.84
C GLY A 98 3.54 -2.87 1.94
N PHE A 99 4.87 -2.76 2.08
CA PHE A 99 5.74 -3.94 2.19
C PHE A 99 7.07 -3.63 2.89
N PRO A 100 7.74 -4.65 3.48
CA PRO A 100 9.13 -4.53 3.89
C PRO A 100 10.04 -4.59 2.67
N ILE A 101 11.05 -3.70 2.59
CA ILE A 101 12.01 -3.74 1.48
C ILE A 101 12.96 -4.93 1.65
N TRP A 102 13.06 -5.78 0.62
CA TRP A 102 14.01 -6.88 0.52
C TRP A 102 14.99 -6.63 -0.63
N GLY A 103 16.29 -6.44 -0.32
CA GLY A 103 17.31 -6.23 -1.35
C GLY A 103 17.01 -5.05 -2.30
N ASP A 104 16.58 -3.91 -1.77
CA ASP A 104 16.18 -2.71 -2.53
C ASP A 104 15.05 -2.96 -3.56
N ALA A 105 14.18 -3.93 -3.27
CA ALA A 105 13.00 -4.24 -4.08
C ALA A 105 11.80 -4.58 -3.21
N ALA A 106 10.62 -4.56 -3.83
CA ALA A 106 9.43 -5.16 -3.26
C ALA A 106 9.57 -6.69 -3.24
N PRO A 107 9.07 -7.40 -2.21
CA PRO A 107 8.94 -8.84 -2.23
C PRO A 107 8.10 -9.33 -3.41
N ASN A 108 8.44 -10.48 -3.98
CA ASN A 108 7.79 -11.00 -5.19
C ASN A 108 6.27 -11.20 -5.05
N ILE A 109 5.78 -11.44 -3.84
CA ILE A 109 4.34 -11.55 -3.56
C ILE A 109 3.58 -10.24 -3.87
N ILE A 110 4.25 -9.08 -3.83
CA ILE A 110 3.67 -7.80 -4.24
C ILE A 110 3.42 -7.78 -5.75
N ASN A 111 4.34 -8.34 -6.54
CA ASN A 111 4.11 -8.50 -7.99
C ASN A 111 2.92 -9.42 -8.25
N THR A 112 2.82 -10.54 -7.54
CA THR A 112 1.65 -11.43 -7.63
C THR A 112 0.36 -10.69 -7.30
N PHE A 113 0.36 -9.87 -6.24
CA PHE A 113 -0.81 -9.09 -5.85
C PHE A 113 -1.23 -8.10 -6.94
N ILE A 114 -0.28 -7.33 -7.50
CA ILE A 114 -0.55 -6.36 -8.57
C ILE A 114 -1.09 -7.06 -9.82
N GLU A 115 -0.48 -8.17 -10.21
CA GLU A 115 -0.85 -8.91 -11.43
C GLU A 115 -2.20 -9.64 -11.34
N GLN A 116 -2.62 -10.02 -10.14
CA GLN A 116 -3.85 -10.78 -9.92
C GLN A 116 -5.06 -9.92 -9.53
N ASN A 117 -4.90 -8.60 -9.40
CA ASN A 117 -5.96 -7.69 -9.00
C ASN A 117 -6.10 -6.55 -10.03
N ASP A 118 -7.36 -6.14 -10.29
CA ASP A 118 -7.62 -5.04 -11.20
C ASP A 118 -7.41 -3.70 -10.51
N LEU A 119 -6.23 -3.11 -10.73
CA LEU A 119 -5.82 -1.81 -10.21
C LEU A 119 -5.94 -0.68 -11.23
N LYS A 120 -6.44 -0.96 -12.45
CA LYS A 120 -6.59 0.06 -13.50
C LYS A 120 -7.57 1.14 -13.06
N GLY A 121 -7.23 2.39 -13.38
CA GLY A 121 -8.05 3.55 -13.03
C GLY A 121 -8.02 3.96 -11.56
N LYS A 122 -7.31 3.23 -10.70
CA LYS A 122 -7.13 3.57 -9.28
C LYS A 122 -5.83 4.34 -9.07
N THR A 123 -5.79 5.16 -8.02
CA THR A 123 -4.52 5.71 -7.52
C THR A 123 -3.87 4.66 -6.62
N VAL A 124 -2.68 4.18 -6.99
CA VAL A 124 -1.94 3.16 -6.25
C VAL A 124 -0.78 3.83 -5.51
N ILE A 125 -0.88 3.92 -4.18
CA ILE A 125 0.12 4.59 -3.34
C ILE A 125 1.02 3.53 -2.70
N ILE A 126 2.33 3.61 -2.97
CA ILE A 126 3.30 2.64 -2.48
C ILE A 126 3.95 3.16 -1.20
N PHE A 127 3.99 2.36 -0.15
CA PHE A 127 4.74 2.67 1.06
C PHE A 127 5.55 1.47 1.57
N SER A 128 6.54 1.71 2.41
CA SER A 128 7.39 0.62 2.88
C SER A 128 7.86 0.78 4.31
N THR A 129 8.37 -0.32 4.84
CA THR A 129 9.18 -0.34 6.05
C THR A 129 10.57 -0.90 5.72
N SER A 130 11.63 -0.39 6.36
CA SER A 130 12.99 -0.83 6.11
C SER A 130 13.92 -0.57 7.27
N GLY A 131 14.99 -1.36 7.38
CA GLY A 131 16.09 -1.08 8.29
C GLY A 131 16.98 0.05 7.80
N SER A 132 17.25 0.14 6.48
CA SER A 132 18.21 1.05 5.88
C SER A 132 17.76 1.66 4.55
N SER A 133 17.17 0.89 3.64
CA SER A 133 16.81 1.33 2.28
C SER A 133 15.66 2.32 2.28
N ASN A 134 15.62 3.19 1.28
CA ASN A 134 14.48 4.06 0.98
C ASN A 134 13.56 3.40 -0.05
N LEU A 135 12.32 3.89 -0.15
CA LEU A 135 11.30 3.37 -1.06
C LEU A 135 11.68 3.53 -2.53
N THR A 136 12.35 4.63 -2.90
CA THR A 136 12.55 5.10 -4.27
C THR A 136 13.01 4.00 -5.24
N ASN A 137 14.01 3.18 -4.86
CA ASN A 137 14.48 2.10 -5.73
C ASN A 137 13.40 1.03 -5.97
N SER A 138 12.69 0.62 -4.91
CA SER A 138 11.59 -0.34 -5.01
C SER A 138 10.42 0.21 -5.83
N TYR A 139 10.08 1.48 -5.59
CA TYR A 139 9.04 2.19 -6.33
C TYR A 139 9.37 2.28 -7.82
N ASN A 140 10.57 2.71 -8.18
CA ASN A 140 10.98 2.86 -9.59
C ASN A 140 10.92 1.52 -10.34
N LYS A 141 11.33 0.41 -9.69
CA LYS A 141 11.22 -0.93 -10.27
C LYS A 141 9.76 -1.31 -10.53
N LEU A 142 8.87 -1.10 -9.56
CA LEU A 142 7.43 -1.36 -9.72
C LEU A 142 6.82 -0.46 -10.78
N LYS A 143 7.13 0.84 -10.78
CA LYS A 143 6.62 1.80 -11.76
C LYS A 143 7.05 1.49 -13.18
N GLN A 144 8.28 1.01 -13.37
CA GLN A 144 8.79 0.55 -14.68
C GLN A 144 8.07 -0.72 -15.15
N GLN A 145 7.85 -1.67 -14.23
CA GLN A 145 7.21 -2.96 -14.55
C GLN A 145 5.71 -2.81 -14.83
N TYR A 146 5.04 -1.89 -14.15
CA TYR A 146 3.59 -1.66 -14.23
C TYR A 146 3.30 -0.21 -14.67
N ALA A 147 3.86 0.19 -15.81
CA ALA A 147 3.81 1.58 -16.31
C ALA A 147 2.38 2.10 -16.55
N ASP A 148 1.43 1.20 -16.82
CA ASP A 148 0.03 1.53 -17.07
C ASP A 148 -0.76 1.89 -15.79
N LEU A 149 -0.19 1.62 -14.60
CA LEU A 149 -0.85 1.96 -13.34
C LEU A 149 -0.50 3.39 -12.90
N ASN A 150 -1.50 4.10 -12.37
CA ASN A 150 -1.30 5.39 -11.73
C ASN A 150 -0.66 5.21 -10.34
N MET A 151 0.64 4.92 -10.32
CA MET A 151 1.41 4.74 -9.09
C MET A 151 1.96 6.07 -8.57
N VAL A 152 1.83 6.25 -7.26
CA VAL A 152 2.34 7.38 -6.49
C VAL A 152 3.37 6.88 -5.48
N GLU A 153 4.54 7.51 -5.45
CA GLU A 153 5.55 7.22 -4.43
C GLU A 153 5.13 7.83 -3.09
N GLY A 154 5.00 6.98 -2.09
CA GLY A 154 4.78 7.38 -0.71
C GLY A 154 6.11 7.55 0.03
N THR A 155 6.26 6.87 1.17
CA THR A 155 7.45 7.00 1.99
C THR A 155 7.82 5.69 2.71
N THR A 156 8.98 5.68 3.36
CA THR A 156 9.49 4.56 4.16
C THR A 156 9.49 4.88 5.63
N LEU A 157 8.89 4.02 6.47
CA LEU A 157 9.14 4.03 7.91
C LEU A 157 10.41 3.22 8.20
N LYS A 158 11.41 3.88 8.75
CA LYS A 158 12.68 3.24 9.15
C LYS A 158 12.53 2.48 10.47
N ARG A 159 13.51 1.61 10.76
CA ARG A 159 13.59 0.88 12.03
C ARG A 159 13.72 1.85 13.21
N ASN A 160 13.08 1.51 14.34
CA ASN A 160 13.14 2.28 15.59
C ASN A 160 12.81 3.77 15.42
N PRO A 161 11.68 4.13 14.78
CA PRO A 161 11.30 5.52 14.62
C PRO A 161 10.90 6.11 15.97
N THR A 162 11.16 7.41 16.17
CA THR A 162 10.48 8.16 17.22
C THR A 162 8.99 8.29 16.89
N GLN A 163 8.15 8.62 17.87
CA GLN A 163 6.73 8.85 17.62
C GLN A 163 6.52 9.98 16.61
N GLU A 164 7.28 11.06 16.73
CA GLU A 164 7.25 12.18 15.78
C GLU A 164 7.53 11.76 14.33
N ILE A 165 8.57 10.93 14.11
CA ILE A 165 8.88 10.39 12.77
C ILE A 165 7.73 9.54 12.26
N ARG A 166 7.13 8.71 13.12
CA ARG A 166 5.99 7.87 12.78
C ARG A 166 4.78 8.71 12.37
N ASP A 167 4.46 9.74 13.15
CA ASP A 167 3.34 10.65 12.88
C ASP A 167 3.54 11.42 11.56
N ASN A 168 4.76 11.88 11.29
CA ASN A 168 5.11 12.53 10.03
C ASN A 168 4.98 11.60 8.81
N VAL A 169 5.37 10.33 8.94
CA VAL A 169 5.17 9.32 7.89
C VAL A 169 3.67 9.10 7.62
N ILE A 170 2.87 8.95 8.66
CA ILE A 170 1.41 8.76 8.54
C ILE A 170 0.77 10.00 7.89
N LYS A 171 1.15 11.21 8.33
CA LYS A 171 0.67 12.45 7.73
C LYS A 171 1.02 12.52 6.25
N THR A 172 2.27 12.27 5.88
CA THR A 172 2.73 12.27 4.50
C THR A 172 1.92 11.30 3.64
N LEU A 173 1.69 10.07 4.12
CA LEU A 173 0.89 9.09 3.39
C LEU A 173 -0.57 9.53 3.25
N LYS A 174 -1.17 10.06 4.31
CA LYS A 174 -2.55 10.56 4.29
C LYS A 174 -2.74 11.69 3.28
N ASP A 175 -1.78 12.63 3.21
CA ASP A 175 -1.83 13.79 2.31
C ASP A 175 -1.74 13.40 0.81
N LEU A 176 -1.37 12.14 0.49
CA LEU A 176 -1.36 11.62 -0.87
C LEU A 176 -2.73 11.14 -1.38
N ILE A 177 -3.75 11.06 -0.53
CA ILE A 177 -5.11 10.71 -0.95
C ILE A 177 -5.65 11.86 -1.79
N PRO A 178 -5.99 11.65 -3.08
CA PRO A 178 -6.51 12.72 -3.91
C PRO A 178 -7.88 13.17 -3.41
N ALA A 179 -8.08 14.48 -3.35
CA ALA A 179 -9.41 15.05 -3.23
C ALA A 179 -10.23 14.72 -4.51
N LYS A 180 -11.51 14.40 -4.35
CA LYS A 180 -12.43 14.25 -5.49
C LYS A 180 -13.06 15.57 -5.88
#